data_ebb8aa618199050f5ab4ab05233216ca
#
_entry.id   ebb8aa618199050f5ab4ab05233216ca
#
_cell.length_a   1.000
_cell.length_b   1.000
_cell.length_c   1.000
_cell.angle_alpha   90.00
_cell.angle_beta   90.00
_cell.angle_gamma   90.00
#
_symmetry.space_group_name_H-M   'P 1'
#
loop_
_entity.id
_entity.type
_entity.pdbx_description
1 polymer ?
#
loop_
_entity_poly.entity_id
_entity_poly.type
_entity_poly.pdbx_seq_one_letter_code
_entity_poly.pdbx_strand_id
1 'polypeptide(L)'
;MRSALVCGAGGFIGSHLVKRLKKEGFFVRGVDLKFPDFSPTAADDFVIGDLRDPYVVKSVIDRRFDEIYQLAADMGGAGYIFTGEHDADVMHNSATINLNVVDAAHKRNCNRVFYSSSACIYPAYNQEDPDNPKCSEDSAYPAAPDSEYGWEKLFSERLYLAYNRNFKMNNRVARYHNIFGPEGTWEGGKEKAPAALCRKVAMAASGGAIEIWGDGKQTRSFLIVDECVEGTIRLTRSDWEGPVNIGSEEMVTINQLAQTIIDISGKSLEINHIPGPTGVRGRNSDNKLIGEKLGWQPSTTLRKSLEVTYAWIESQVNAKYAKKDVTPASKAAEATPALEVVRAAA
;
A
#
# COMPACT_ATOMS: atom_id res chain seq x y z
N MET A 1 -1.77 -22.44 20.87
CA MET A 1 -2.24 -21.17 20.27
C MET A 1 -1.56 -21.04 18.90
N ARG A 2 -2.31 -20.78 17.82
CA ARG A 2 -1.72 -20.53 16.51
C ARG A 2 -0.91 -19.26 16.54
N SER A 3 0.17 -19.19 15.78
CA SER A 3 1.11 -18.08 15.76
C SER A 3 1.32 -17.52 14.36
N ALA A 4 1.39 -16.21 14.24
CA ALA A 4 1.68 -15.52 12.99
C ALA A 4 2.79 -14.49 13.16
N LEU A 5 3.62 -14.34 12.13
CA LEU A 5 4.56 -13.24 11.97
C LEU A 5 4.06 -12.35 10.82
N VAL A 6 3.97 -11.04 11.07
CA VAL A 6 3.66 -10.04 10.04
C VAL A 6 4.87 -9.13 9.84
N CYS A 7 5.54 -9.28 8.71
CA CYS A 7 6.59 -8.39 8.25
C CYS A 7 5.95 -7.19 7.53
N GLY A 8 6.32 -5.97 7.90
CA GLY A 8 5.61 -4.76 7.45
C GLY A 8 4.38 -4.44 8.30
N ALA A 9 4.39 -4.83 9.58
CA ALA A 9 3.26 -4.71 10.51
C ALA A 9 2.93 -3.26 10.92
N GLY A 10 3.87 -2.34 10.78
CA GLY A 10 3.68 -0.90 10.98
C GLY A 10 3.08 -0.19 9.77
N GLY A 11 3.07 -0.85 8.60
CA GLY A 11 2.50 -0.35 7.38
C GLY A 11 0.97 -0.49 7.31
N PHE A 12 0.37 0.11 6.28
CA PHE A 12 -1.08 0.16 6.08
C PHE A 12 -1.76 -1.23 6.08
N ILE A 13 -1.39 -2.10 5.13
CA ILE A 13 -2.03 -3.43 5.02
C ILE A 13 -1.62 -4.31 6.21
N GLY A 14 -0.37 -4.23 6.66
CA GLY A 14 0.15 -5.02 7.77
C GLY A 14 -0.58 -4.76 9.08
N SER A 15 -0.88 -3.51 9.41
CA SER A 15 -1.61 -3.16 10.63
C SER A 15 -3.05 -3.70 10.63
N HIS A 16 -3.75 -3.63 9.49
CA HIS A 16 -5.08 -4.25 9.33
C HIS A 16 -5.03 -5.77 9.45
N LEU A 17 -4.03 -6.41 8.85
CA LEU A 17 -3.83 -7.85 8.95
C LEU A 17 -3.55 -8.29 10.39
N VAL A 18 -2.71 -7.55 11.13
CA VAL A 18 -2.48 -7.80 12.56
C VAL A 18 -3.79 -7.76 13.35
N LYS A 19 -4.61 -6.71 13.17
CA LYS A 19 -5.92 -6.59 13.82
C LYS A 19 -6.83 -7.78 13.49
N ARG A 20 -6.85 -8.22 12.23
CA ARG A 20 -7.65 -9.37 11.80
C ARG A 20 -7.17 -10.68 12.43
N LEU A 21 -5.87 -10.97 12.43
CA LEU A 21 -5.31 -12.18 13.04
C LEU A 21 -5.54 -12.23 14.55
N LYS A 22 -5.47 -11.08 15.22
CA LYS A 22 -5.81 -10.97 16.65
C LYS A 22 -7.27 -11.31 16.92
N LYS A 23 -8.21 -10.84 16.08
CA LYS A 23 -9.63 -11.21 16.20
C LYS A 23 -9.86 -12.71 16.00
N GLU A 24 -9.00 -13.39 15.26
CA GLU A 24 -9.04 -14.85 15.08
C GLU A 24 -8.31 -15.65 16.18
N GLY A 25 -7.78 -14.99 17.20
CA GLY A 25 -7.13 -15.61 18.35
C GLY A 25 -5.70 -16.09 18.13
N PHE A 26 -4.98 -15.53 17.12
CA PHE A 26 -3.56 -15.80 16.96
C PHE A 26 -2.71 -15.08 18.00
N PHE A 27 -1.58 -15.68 18.38
CA PHE A 27 -0.44 -14.91 18.83
C PHE A 27 0.19 -14.25 17.61
N VAL A 28 0.31 -12.93 17.61
CA VAL A 28 0.86 -12.18 16.48
C VAL A 28 2.13 -11.45 16.90
N ARG A 29 3.24 -11.75 16.21
CA ARG A 29 4.44 -10.92 16.22
C ARG A 29 4.41 -10.01 15.00
N GLY A 30 4.60 -8.70 15.20
CA GLY A 30 4.81 -7.71 14.15
C GLY A 30 6.29 -7.31 14.06
N VAL A 31 6.78 -7.01 12.87
CA VAL A 31 8.08 -6.36 12.66
C VAL A 31 7.96 -5.30 11.58
N ASP A 32 8.56 -4.13 11.84
CA ASP A 32 8.64 -3.01 10.91
C ASP A 32 9.73 -2.04 11.34
N LEU A 33 10.07 -1.07 10.50
CA LEU A 33 10.95 0.06 10.84
C LEU A 33 10.29 1.05 11.82
N LYS A 34 8.96 1.03 11.92
CA LYS A 34 8.16 1.93 12.77
C LYS A 34 6.88 1.26 13.27
N PHE A 35 6.28 1.82 14.30
CA PHE A 35 4.90 1.49 14.68
C PHE A 35 3.89 2.03 13.65
N PRO A 36 2.65 1.50 13.62
CA PRO A 36 1.57 2.07 12.82
C PRO A 36 1.32 3.55 13.14
N ASP A 37 1.09 4.37 12.10
CA ASP A 37 0.98 5.84 12.24
C ASP A 37 -0.36 6.29 12.87
N PHE A 38 -1.44 5.53 12.68
CA PHE A 38 -2.80 6.00 12.94
C PHE A 38 -3.52 5.29 14.09
N SER A 39 -3.00 4.17 14.56
CA SER A 39 -3.55 3.44 15.70
C SER A 39 -2.46 2.64 16.41
N PRO A 40 -2.60 2.38 17.71
CA PRO A 40 -1.70 1.44 18.40
C PRO A 40 -1.71 0.07 17.73
N THR A 41 -0.55 -0.59 17.69
CA THR A 41 -0.49 -1.97 17.20
C THR A 41 -1.30 -2.90 18.07
N ALA A 42 -1.99 -3.86 17.47
CA ALA A 42 -2.68 -4.93 18.15
C ALA A 42 -1.82 -6.21 18.31
N ALA A 43 -0.56 -6.22 17.83
CA ALA A 43 0.33 -7.35 17.97
C ALA A 43 0.66 -7.64 19.44
N ASP A 44 0.81 -8.92 19.79
CA ASP A 44 1.25 -9.33 21.14
C ASP A 44 2.71 -9.00 21.40
N ASP A 45 3.51 -9.02 20.32
CA ASP A 45 4.92 -8.71 20.32
C ASP A 45 5.23 -7.88 19.06
N PHE A 46 5.92 -6.77 19.21
CA PHE A 46 6.25 -5.89 18.09
C PHE A 46 7.71 -5.48 18.15
N VAL A 47 8.44 -5.81 17.08
CA VAL A 47 9.86 -5.53 16.96
C VAL A 47 10.08 -4.36 15.99
N ILE A 48 10.72 -3.31 16.46
CA ILE A 48 11.28 -2.29 15.56
C ILE A 48 12.61 -2.82 15.04
N GLY A 49 12.67 -3.09 13.73
CA GLY A 49 13.84 -3.70 13.14
C GLY A 49 13.84 -3.68 11.62
N ASP A 50 15.02 -3.69 11.05
CA ASP A 50 15.26 -3.67 9.60
C ASP A 50 15.45 -5.09 9.07
N LEU A 51 14.53 -5.56 8.24
CA LEU A 51 14.58 -6.90 7.66
C LEU A 51 15.64 -7.07 6.55
N ARG A 52 16.36 -6.01 6.19
CA ARG A 52 17.58 -6.09 5.38
C ARG A 52 18.75 -6.65 6.20
N ASP A 53 18.69 -6.50 7.51
CA ASP A 53 19.68 -7.09 8.42
C ASP A 53 19.31 -8.56 8.71
N PRO A 54 20.14 -9.53 8.31
CA PRO A 54 19.89 -10.94 8.56
C PRO A 54 19.87 -11.31 10.05
N TYR A 55 20.53 -10.53 10.92
CA TYR A 55 20.46 -10.75 12.37
C TYR A 55 19.09 -10.39 12.93
N VAL A 56 18.49 -9.29 12.46
CA VAL A 56 17.11 -8.93 12.80
C VAL A 56 16.14 -10.00 12.31
N VAL A 57 16.26 -10.44 11.05
CA VAL A 57 15.41 -11.51 10.51
C VAL A 57 15.53 -12.79 11.34
N LYS A 58 16.75 -13.20 11.70
CA LYS A 58 16.97 -14.37 12.56
C LYS A 58 16.35 -14.23 13.95
N SER A 59 16.33 -13.02 14.50
CA SER A 59 15.76 -12.75 15.83
C SER A 59 14.24 -12.75 15.81
N VAL A 60 13.60 -12.26 14.73
CA VAL A 60 12.14 -12.23 14.60
C VAL A 60 11.57 -13.55 14.11
N ILE A 61 12.33 -14.34 13.32
CA ILE A 61 11.99 -15.72 12.94
C ILE A 61 12.79 -16.69 13.83
N ASP A 62 12.66 -16.54 15.13
CA ASP A 62 13.42 -17.31 16.15
C ASP A 62 12.86 -18.73 16.35
N ARG A 63 11.64 -18.98 15.90
CA ARG A 63 10.88 -20.22 16.04
C ARG A 63 10.05 -20.50 14.80
N ARG A 64 9.42 -21.68 14.76
CA ARG A 64 8.41 -22.01 13.76
C ARG A 64 7.13 -21.20 14.02
N PHE A 65 6.70 -20.40 13.04
CA PHE A 65 5.38 -19.79 12.98
C PHE A 65 4.44 -20.66 12.12
N ASP A 66 3.15 -20.65 12.45
CA ASP A 66 2.15 -21.33 11.64
C ASP A 66 1.91 -20.60 10.32
N GLU A 67 1.94 -19.26 10.36
CA GLU A 67 1.75 -18.38 9.20
C GLU A 67 2.74 -17.21 9.26
N ILE A 68 3.43 -16.93 8.15
CA ILE A 68 4.24 -15.72 7.96
C ILE A 68 3.64 -14.91 6.82
N TYR A 69 3.47 -13.62 7.02
CA TYR A 69 2.96 -12.68 6.04
C TYR A 69 4.06 -11.67 5.71
N GLN A 70 4.66 -11.82 4.54
CA GLN A 70 5.71 -10.93 4.05
C GLN A 70 5.09 -9.80 3.22
N LEU A 71 4.90 -8.65 3.87
CA LEU A 71 4.36 -7.42 3.28
C LEU A 71 5.38 -6.28 3.27
N ALA A 72 6.51 -6.46 3.93
CA ALA A 72 7.56 -5.44 3.99
C ALA A 72 8.21 -5.24 2.63
N ALA A 73 8.30 -4.00 2.19
CA ALA A 73 8.94 -3.61 0.93
C ALA A 73 9.33 -2.14 0.98
N ASP A 74 10.33 -1.76 0.23
CA ASP A 74 10.56 -0.37 -0.10
C ASP A 74 9.62 0.02 -1.24
N MET A 75 8.65 0.87 -0.95
CA MET A 75 7.60 1.22 -1.90
C MET A 75 6.96 2.57 -1.58
N GLY A 76 6.29 3.14 -2.55
CA GLY A 76 5.55 4.39 -2.42
C GLY A 76 4.44 4.54 -3.45
N GLY A 77 3.90 5.75 -3.57
CA GLY A 77 2.98 6.12 -4.65
C GLY A 77 3.68 6.29 -6.00
N ALA A 78 2.92 6.69 -7.02
CA ALA A 78 3.44 6.88 -8.39
C ALA A 78 4.64 7.84 -8.45
N GLY A 79 4.63 8.91 -7.65
CA GLY A 79 5.73 9.87 -7.57
C GLY A 79 7.02 9.32 -6.94
N TYR A 80 6.98 8.16 -6.30
CA TYR A 80 8.15 7.49 -5.75
C TYR A 80 8.68 6.39 -6.69
N ILE A 81 7.76 5.63 -7.29
CA ILE A 81 8.09 4.42 -8.08
C ILE A 81 8.47 4.75 -9.53
N PHE A 82 7.92 5.82 -10.13
CA PHE A 82 8.07 6.09 -11.57
C PHE A 82 8.98 7.29 -11.89
N THR A 83 9.66 7.87 -10.91
CA THR A 83 10.59 9.00 -11.15
C THR A 83 11.99 8.56 -11.55
N GLY A 84 12.37 7.31 -11.29
CA GLY A 84 13.72 6.80 -11.48
C GLY A 84 14.71 7.17 -10.37
N GLU A 85 14.32 8.05 -9.44
CA GLU A 85 15.21 8.55 -8.37
C GLU A 85 15.51 7.51 -7.29
N HIS A 86 14.64 6.50 -7.15
CA HIS A 86 14.70 5.49 -6.08
C HIS A 86 14.84 4.05 -6.58
N ASP A 87 15.07 3.84 -7.87
CA ASP A 87 15.07 2.52 -8.51
C ASP A 87 16.04 1.53 -7.85
N ALA A 88 17.28 1.97 -7.61
CA ALA A 88 18.28 1.14 -6.97
C ALA A 88 17.90 0.76 -5.53
N ASP A 89 17.36 1.71 -4.75
CA ASP A 89 16.92 1.48 -3.38
C ASP A 89 15.74 0.51 -3.33
N VAL A 90 14.73 0.73 -4.18
CA VAL A 90 13.55 -0.12 -4.27
C VAL A 90 13.91 -1.56 -4.60
N MET A 91 14.78 -1.77 -5.60
CA MET A 91 15.24 -3.11 -5.97
C MET A 91 16.09 -3.74 -4.88
N HIS A 92 17.13 -3.05 -4.43
CA HIS A 92 18.06 -3.59 -3.45
C HIS A 92 17.39 -3.90 -2.11
N ASN A 93 16.63 -2.94 -1.57
CA ASN A 93 16.00 -3.07 -0.26
C ASN A 93 14.96 -4.19 -0.26
N SER A 94 14.05 -4.19 -1.24
CA SER A 94 12.97 -5.18 -1.30
C SER A 94 13.49 -6.59 -1.60
N ALA A 95 14.44 -6.74 -2.53
CA ALA A 95 15.05 -8.04 -2.82
C ALA A 95 15.80 -8.60 -1.59
N THR A 96 16.56 -7.76 -0.88
CA THR A 96 17.31 -8.16 0.33
C THR A 96 16.36 -8.64 1.43
N ILE A 97 15.26 -7.92 1.68
CA ILE A 97 14.21 -8.34 2.63
C ILE A 97 13.67 -9.73 2.24
N ASN A 98 13.28 -9.92 0.97
CA ASN A 98 12.66 -11.15 0.51
C ASN A 98 13.63 -12.35 0.56
N LEU A 99 14.91 -12.15 0.19
CA LEU A 99 15.95 -13.18 0.30
C LEU A 99 16.15 -13.62 1.76
N ASN A 100 16.24 -12.66 2.68
CA ASN A 100 16.46 -12.94 4.10
C ASN A 100 15.26 -13.66 4.74
N VAL A 101 14.03 -13.18 4.45
CA VAL A 101 12.82 -13.71 5.08
C VAL A 101 12.52 -15.13 4.60
N VAL A 102 12.58 -15.42 3.28
CA VAL A 102 12.26 -16.75 2.77
C VAL A 102 13.27 -17.80 3.22
N ASP A 103 14.58 -17.45 3.26
CA ASP A 103 15.62 -18.34 3.73
C ASP A 103 15.49 -18.65 5.23
N ALA A 104 15.22 -17.62 6.05
CA ALA A 104 15.01 -17.83 7.48
C ALA A 104 13.75 -18.64 7.77
N ALA A 105 12.66 -18.40 7.05
CA ALA A 105 11.43 -19.18 7.16
C ALA A 105 11.65 -20.64 6.80
N HIS A 106 12.40 -20.92 5.73
CA HIS A 106 12.80 -22.26 5.34
C HIS A 106 13.61 -22.95 6.45
N LYS A 107 14.67 -22.31 6.93
CA LYS A 107 15.54 -22.86 7.98
C LYS A 107 14.84 -23.14 9.31
N ARG A 108 13.71 -22.46 9.57
CA ARG A 108 12.88 -22.66 10.77
C ARG A 108 11.67 -23.57 10.51
N ASN A 109 11.57 -24.16 9.33
CA ASN A 109 10.45 -25.03 8.93
C ASN A 109 9.08 -24.29 9.05
N CYS A 110 9.04 -22.99 8.79
CA CYS A 110 7.81 -22.22 8.67
C CYS A 110 7.21 -22.53 7.31
N ASN A 111 6.28 -23.46 7.25
CA ASN A 111 5.83 -24.00 5.98
C ASN A 111 4.92 -23.07 5.18
N ARG A 112 4.21 -22.13 5.84
CA ARG A 112 3.20 -21.30 5.20
C ARG A 112 3.64 -19.83 5.23
N VAL A 113 4.08 -19.36 4.08
CA VAL A 113 4.55 -17.97 3.91
C VAL A 113 3.74 -17.31 2.80
N PHE A 114 3.09 -16.22 3.11
CA PHE A 114 2.45 -15.35 2.13
C PHE A 114 3.44 -14.29 1.66
N TYR A 115 3.46 -14.03 0.36
CA TYR A 115 4.21 -12.94 -0.26
C TYR A 115 3.28 -11.99 -1.02
N SER A 116 3.37 -10.69 -0.72
CA SER A 116 2.66 -9.64 -1.45
C SER A 116 3.45 -9.18 -2.66
N SER A 117 3.06 -9.66 -3.83
CA SER A 117 3.46 -9.10 -5.12
C SER A 117 2.55 -7.93 -5.51
N SER A 118 2.64 -7.45 -6.73
CA SER A 118 1.96 -6.25 -7.20
C SER A 118 1.47 -6.39 -8.64
N ALA A 119 0.42 -5.67 -8.99
CA ALA A 119 0.01 -5.49 -10.38
C ALA A 119 1.05 -4.75 -11.26
N CYS A 120 2.07 -4.15 -10.66
CA CYS A 120 3.18 -3.54 -11.39
C CYS A 120 4.09 -4.56 -12.10
N ILE A 121 3.90 -5.87 -11.86
CA ILE A 121 4.61 -6.92 -12.61
C ILE A 121 4.08 -7.11 -14.04
N TYR A 122 2.85 -6.68 -14.31
CA TYR A 122 2.26 -6.85 -15.63
C TYR A 122 2.96 -6.01 -16.69
N PRO A 123 3.14 -6.56 -17.91
CA PRO A 123 3.80 -5.84 -18.97
C PRO A 123 3.12 -4.52 -19.32
N ALA A 124 3.91 -3.48 -19.57
CA ALA A 124 3.39 -2.16 -19.94
C ALA A 124 2.47 -2.23 -21.18
N TYR A 125 2.84 -3.04 -22.19
CA TYR A 125 2.05 -3.21 -23.42
C TYR A 125 0.65 -3.83 -23.18
N ASN A 126 0.41 -4.52 -22.08
CA ASN A 126 -0.91 -5.02 -21.68
C ASN A 126 -1.83 -3.93 -21.12
N GLN A 127 -1.30 -2.73 -20.87
CA GLN A 127 -1.91 -1.66 -20.10
C GLN A 127 -2.02 -0.35 -20.90
N GLU A 128 -1.86 -0.42 -22.24
CA GLU A 128 -1.96 0.74 -23.14
C GLU A 128 -3.40 1.13 -23.45
N ASP A 129 -4.30 0.13 -23.50
CA ASP A 129 -5.72 0.35 -23.71
C ASP A 129 -6.42 0.58 -22.36
N PRO A 130 -6.92 1.81 -22.09
CA PRO A 130 -7.60 2.11 -20.82
C PRO A 130 -8.94 1.38 -20.67
N ASP A 131 -9.58 0.96 -21.73
CA ASP A 131 -10.89 0.32 -21.71
C ASP A 131 -10.79 -1.21 -21.61
N ASN A 132 -9.64 -1.79 -21.98
CA ASN A 132 -9.42 -3.23 -21.97
C ASN A 132 -7.99 -3.63 -21.56
N PRO A 133 -7.56 -3.28 -20.35
CA PRO A 133 -6.25 -3.71 -19.83
C PRO A 133 -6.24 -5.22 -19.63
N LYS A 134 -5.12 -5.87 -19.97
CA LYS A 134 -4.96 -7.32 -19.90
C LYS A 134 -4.05 -7.70 -18.74
N CYS A 135 -4.63 -7.87 -17.56
CA CYS A 135 -3.91 -8.22 -16.34
C CYS A 135 -4.38 -9.55 -15.73
N SER A 136 -4.72 -10.54 -16.57
CA SER A 136 -4.88 -11.92 -16.11
C SER A 136 -3.53 -12.51 -15.68
N GLU A 137 -3.50 -13.46 -14.77
CA GLU A 137 -2.27 -13.95 -14.16
C GLU A 137 -1.27 -14.56 -15.16
N ASP A 138 -1.76 -15.18 -16.22
CA ASP A 138 -0.99 -15.75 -17.31
C ASP A 138 -0.36 -14.71 -18.25
N SER A 139 -0.93 -13.48 -18.28
CA SER A 139 -0.46 -12.38 -19.13
C SER A 139 0.83 -11.72 -18.64
N ALA A 140 1.37 -12.15 -17.49
CA ALA A 140 2.62 -11.62 -16.95
C ALA A 140 3.86 -11.88 -17.83
N TYR A 141 3.74 -12.80 -18.79
CA TYR A 141 4.84 -13.18 -19.68
C TYR A 141 4.43 -13.08 -21.14
N PRO A 142 5.37 -12.65 -22.04
CA PRO A 142 6.75 -12.24 -21.76
C PRO A 142 6.80 -11.01 -20.85
N ALA A 143 7.73 -11.01 -19.89
CA ALA A 143 7.82 -9.97 -18.86
C ALA A 143 8.33 -8.64 -19.43
N ALA A 144 7.63 -7.56 -19.11
CA ALA A 144 8.02 -6.19 -19.41
C ALA A 144 7.37 -5.20 -18.42
N PRO A 145 7.63 -5.33 -17.10
CA PRO A 145 7.16 -4.38 -16.11
C PRO A 145 7.53 -2.94 -16.45
N ASP A 146 6.68 -2.01 -16.01
CA ASP A 146 6.82 -0.57 -16.29
C ASP A 146 7.75 0.17 -15.31
N SER A 147 8.34 -0.53 -14.37
CA SER A 147 9.20 0.03 -13.31
C SER A 147 10.10 -1.01 -12.68
N GLU A 148 11.19 -0.55 -12.06
CA GLU A 148 12.11 -1.41 -11.32
C GLU A 148 11.42 -2.06 -10.10
N TYR A 149 10.44 -1.39 -9.52
CA TYR A 149 9.56 -1.99 -8.52
C TYR A 149 8.82 -3.22 -9.06
N GLY A 150 8.29 -3.15 -10.29
CA GLY A 150 7.64 -4.28 -10.95
C GLY A 150 8.60 -5.44 -11.21
N TRP A 151 9.82 -5.16 -11.63
CA TRP A 151 10.86 -6.17 -11.85
C TRP A 151 11.27 -6.86 -10.56
N GLU A 152 11.46 -6.11 -9.46
CA GLU A 152 11.77 -6.70 -8.15
C GLU A 152 10.62 -7.61 -7.68
N LYS A 153 9.38 -7.15 -7.80
CA LYS A 153 8.22 -7.94 -7.40
C LYS A 153 8.12 -9.24 -8.18
N LEU A 154 8.36 -9.21 -9.49
CA LEU A 154 8.37 -10.40 -10.34
C LEU A 154 9.53 -11.35 -9.99
N PHE A 155 10.73 -10.82 -9.72
CA PHE A 155 11.86 -11.59 -9.24
C PHE A 155 11.50 -12.33 -7.95
N SER A 156 10.92 -11.62 -6.99
CA SER A 156 10.55 -12.19 -5.70
C SER A 156 9.41 -13.23 -5.82
N GLU A 157 8.41 -13.07 -6.72
CA GLU A 157 7.46 -14.15 -7.02
C GLU A 157 8.18 -15.44 -7.40
N ARG A 158 9.13 -15.34 -8.32
CA ARG A 158 9.90 -16.50 -8.80
C ARG A 158 10.75 -17.11 -7.68
N LEU A 159 11.31 -16.28 -6.81
CA LEU A 159 12.08 -16.73 -5.63
C LEU A 159 11.20 -17.58 -4.70
N TYR A 160 10.05 -17.08 -4.25
CA TYR A 160 9.15 -17.81 -3.35
C TYR A 160 8.64 -19.13 -3.98
N LEU A 161 8.26 -19.10 -5.24
CA LEU A 161 7.83 -20.30 -5.98
C LEU A 161 8.97 -21.30 -6.23
N ALA A 162 10.22 -20.83 -6.35
CA ALA A 162 11.38 -21.72 -6.43
C ALA A 162 11.59 -22.46 -5.10
N TYR A 163 11.40 -21.80 -3.96
CA TYR A 163 11.45 -22.45 -2.65
C TYR A 163 10.35 -23.51 -2.49
N ASN A 164 9.16 -23.31 -3.05
CA ASN A 164 8.12 -24.36 -3.10
C ASN A 164 8.62 -25.59 -3.86
N ARG A 165 9.18 -25.39 -5.06
CA ARG A 165 9.65 -26.50 -5.90
C ARG A 165 10.81 -27.27 -5.28
N ASN A 166 11.80 -26.55 -4.75
CA ASN A 166 13.04 -27.15 -4.28
C ASN A 166 12.95 -27.69 -2.84
N PHE A 167 12.25 -26.98 -1.97
CA PHE A 167 12.23 -27.27 -0.53
C PHE A 167 10.86 -27.67 0.00
N LYS A 168 9.87 -27.82 -0.87
CA LYS A 168 8.50 -28.21 -0.51
C LYS A 168 7.85 -27.25 0.50
N MET A 169 8.20 -25.98 0.44
CA MET A 169 7.50 -24.95 1.20
C MET A 169 6.09 -24.73 0.63
N ASN A 170 5.24 -24.14 1.42
CA ASN A 170 3.87 -23.75 1.02
C ASN A 170 3.76 -22.23 0.92
N ASN A 171 4.64 -21.60 0.12
CA ASN A 171 4.54 -20.19 -0.14
C ASN A 171 3.31 -19.87 -0.99
N ARG A 172 2.68 -18.74 -0.72
CA ARG A 172 1.50 -18.23 -1.42
C ARG A 172 1.80 -16.84 -1.95
N VAL A 173 1.51 -16.60 -3.21
CA VAL A 173 1.84 -15.35 -3.90
C VAL A 173 0.57 -14.67 -4.38
N ALA A 174 0.36 -13.41 -3.96
CA ALA A 174 -0.72 -12.57 -4.47
C ALA A 174 -0.19 -11.32 -5.15
N ARG A 175 -0.84 -10.89 -6.23
CA ARG A 175 -0.63 -9.62 -6.92
C ARG A 175 -1.68 -8.62 -6.47
N TYR A 176 -1.29 -7.67 -5.63
CA TYR A 176 -2.19 -6.64 -5.13
C TYR A 176 -2.47 -5.56 -6.18
N HIS A 177 -3.75 -5.23 -6.37
CA HIS A 177 -4.23 -4.18 -7.26
C HIS A 177 -4.80 -2.99 -6.47
N ASN A 178 -4.00 -1.91 -6.35
CA ASN A 178 -4.40 -0.60 -5.81
C ASN A 178 -5.24 -0.65 -4.51
N ILE A 179 -4.63 -1.19 -3.46
CA ILE A 179 -5.29 -1.26 -2.15
C ILE A 179 -5.39 0.14 -1.53
N PHE A 180 -6.55 0.49 -0.97
CA PHE A 180 -6.82 1.74 -0.28
C PHE A 180 -7.78 1.55 0.91
N GLY A 181 -7.94 2.56 1.73
CA GLY A 181 -8.86 2.50 2.88
C GLY A 181 -8.42 3.40 4.03
N PRO A 182 -9.18 3.38 5.14
CA PRO A 182 -8.80 4.05 6.38
C PRO A 182 -7.43 3.60 6.90
N GLU A 183 -6.74 4.47 7.63
CA GLU A 183 -5.39 4.25 8.16
C GLU A 183 -4.31 4.04 7.08
N GLY A 184 -4.59 4.35 5.81
CA GLY A 184 -3.60 4.45 4.75
C GLY A 184 -2.95 5.83 4.72
N THR A 185 -1.75 5.92 4.14
CA THR A 185 -1.07 7.20 3.90
C THR A 185 -1.97 8.10 3.04
N TRP A 186 -2.30 9.28 3.55
CA TRP A 186 -3.22 10.23 2.91
C TRP A 186 -2.58 11.57 2.56
N GLU A 187 -1.33 11.80 2.99
CA GLU A 187 -0.53 13.00 2.68
C GLU A 187 0.96 12.68 2.66
N GLY A 188 1.80 13.62 2.18
CA GLY A 188 3.26 13.50 2.20
C GLY A 188 3.90 12.96 0.92
N GLY A 189 3.13 12.81 -0.17
CA GLY A 189 3.64 12.48 -1.50
C GLY A 189 3.76 10.97 -1.79
N LYS A 190 3.48 10.09 -0.81
CA LYS A 190 3.45 8.64 -0.99
C LYS A 190 2.03 8.07 -1.06
N GLU A 191 1.01 8.93 -0.95
CA GLU A 191 -0.40 8.53 -1.01
C GLU A 191 -0.82 8.09 -2.42
N LYS A 192 -1.75 7.13 -2.46
CA LYS A 192 -2.39 6.68 -3.72
C LYS A 192 -3.56 7.58 -4.10
N ALA A 193 -4.00 7.49 -5.37
CA ALA A 193 -5.02 8.37 -5.94
C ALA A 193 -6.30 8.50 -5.09
N PRO A 194 -6.93 7.43 -4.56
CA PRO A 194 -8.13 7.59 -3.73
C PRO A 194 -7.88 8.44 -2.49
N ALA A 195 -6.77 8.21 -1.78
CA ALA A 195 -6.44 8.96 -0.58
C ALA A 195 -6.08 10.42 -0.88
N ALA A 196 -5.29 10.66 -1.94
CA ALA A 196 -4.95 12.00 -2.40
C ALA A 196 -6.19 12.81 -2.79
N LEU A 197 -7.13 12.21 -3.52
CA LEU A 197 -8.37 12.87 -3.95
C LEU A 197 -9.31 13.10 -2.77
N CYS A 198 -9.49 12.14 -1.86
CA CYS A 198 -10.24 12.33 -0.62
C CYS A 198 -9.70 13.52 0.19
N ARG A 199 -8.38 13.63 0.34
CA ARG A 199 -7.74 14.76 1.02
C ARG A 199 -8.00 16.08 0.30
N LYS A 200 -7.81 16.13 -1.03
CA LYS A 200 -8.04 17.35 -1.82
C LYS A 200 -9.50 17.82 -1.70
N VAL A 201 -10.46 16.91 -1.80
CA VAL A 201 -11.88 17.21 -1.64
C VAL A 201 -12.20 17.64 -0.20
N ALA A 202 -11.65 16.97 0.82
CA ALA A 202 -11.88 17.34 2.21
C ALA A 202 -11.39 18.76 2.51
N MET A 203 -10.22 19.15 1.96
CA MET A 203 -9.61 20.46 2.18
C MET A 203 -10.23 21.58 1.36
N ALA A 204 -10.85 21.28 0.22
CA ALA A 204 -11.44 22.31 -0.65
C ALA A 204 -12.72 22.90 -0.04
N ALA A 205 -12.87 24.22 -0.16
CA ALA A 205 -14.15 24.89 0.12
C ALA A 205 -15.17 24.59 -0.99
N SER A 206 -16.45 24.49 -0.65
CA SER A 206 -17.50 24.34 -1.65
C SER A 206 -17.53 25.55 -2.60
N GLY A 207 -17.66 25.32 -3.90
CA GLY A 207 -17.50 26.33 -4.96
C GLY A 207 -16.06 26.50 -5.45
N GLY A 208 -15.10 25.77 -4.86
CA GLY A 208 -13.71 25.76 -5.30
C GLY A 208 -13.40 24.68 -6.33
N ALA A 209 -12.12 24.32 -6.46
CA ALA A 209 -11.65 23.32 -7.41
C ALA A 209 -10.63 22.37 -6.77
N ILE A 210 -10.49 21.17 -7.37
CA ILE A 210 -9.40 20.25 -7.10
C ILE A 210 -8.60 19.98 -8.38
N GLU A 211 -7.31 19.66 -8.20
CA GLU A 211 -6.42 19.36 -9.31
C GLU A 211 -6.20 17.86 -9.46
N ILE A 212 -6.21 17.35 -10.69
CA ILE A 212 -5.81 15.99 -11.04
C ILE A 212 -4.73 16.02 -12.13
N TRP A 213 -3.86 15.00 -12.12
CA TRP A 213 -2.78 14.89 -13.08
C TRP A 213 -3.25 14.28 -14.41
N GLY A 214 -2.79 14.87 -15.52
CA GLY A 214 -3.11 14.45 -16.87
C GLY A 214 -4.56 14.75 -17.26
N ASP A 215 -5.10 14.01 -18.21
CA ASP A 215 -6.46 14.16 -18.72
C ASP A 215 -7.54 13.48 -17.86
N GLY A 216 -7.13 12.74 -16.84
CA GLY A 216 -8.02 12.01 -15.95
C GLY A 216 -8.74 10.82 -16.58
N LYS A 217 -8.38 10.44 -17.83
CA LYS A 217 -9.00 9.32 -18.56
C LYS A 217 -8.31 7.98 -18.35
N GLN A 218 -7.16 7.96 -17.68
CA GLN A 218 -6.52 6.69 -17.28
C GLN A 218 -7.44 5.94 -16.32
N THR A 219 -7.54 4.61 -16.53
CA THR A 219 -8.45 3.75 -15.77
C THR A 219 -7.73 2.92 -14.73
N ARG A 220 -8.34 2.74 -13.58
CA ARG A 220 -7.88 1.89 -12.48
C ARG A 220 -9.05 1.22 -11.80
N SER A 221 -8.78 0.08 -11.18
CA SER A 221 -9.64 -0.48 -10.15
C SER A 221 -8.98 -0.30 -8.77
N PHE A 222 -9.80 -0.23 -7.72
CA PHE A 222 -9.35 0.01 -6.35
C PHE A 222 -10.06 -0.93 -5.38
N LEU A 223 -9.30 -1.56 -4.48
CA LEU A 223 -9.82 -2.52 -3.52
C LEU A 223 -9.67 -1.99 -2.09
N ILE A 224 -10.75 -2.08 -1.31
CA ILE A 224 -10.71 -1.74 0.12
C ILE A 224 -9.82 -2.71 0.89
N VAL A 225 -9.09 -2.22 1.88
CA VAL A 225 -8.11 -2.97 2.65
C VAL A 225 -8.69 -4.19 3.36
N ASP A 226 -9.93 -4.13 3.83
CA ASP A 226 -10.59 -5.25 4.52
C ASP A 226 -10.75 -6.45 3.60
N GLU A 227 -11.14 -6.25 2.34
CA GLU A 227 -11.21 -7.33 1.35
C GLU A 227 -9.83 -7.80 0.88
N CYS A 228 -8.85 -6.91 0.83
CA CYS A 228 -7.46 -7.31 0.60
C CYS A 228 -6.96 -8.26 1.70
N VAL A 229 -7.22 -7.95 2.96
CA VAL A 229 -6.88 -8.80 4.11
C VAL A 229 -7.63 -10.13 4.06
N GLU A 230 -8.92 -10.11 3.71
CA GLU A 230 -9.72 -11.34 3.54
C GLU A 230 -9.14 -12.24 2.45
N GLY A 231 -8.87 -11.71 1.25
CA GLY A 231 -8.27 -12.46 0.15
C GLY A 231 -6.88 -13.00 0.50
N THR A 232 -6.07 -12.21 1.20
CA THR A 232 -4.75 -12.60 1.71
C THR A 232 -4.83 -13.83 2.62
N ILE A 233 -5.74 -13.82 3.58
CA ILE A 233 -5.91 -14.93 4.53
C ILE A 233 -6.45 -16.17 3.81
N ARG A 234 -7.43 -16.02 2.92
CA ARG A 234 -7.98 -17.14 2.14
C ARG A 234 -6.91 -17.80 1.29
N LEU A 235 -6.11 -17.02 0.55
CA LEU A 235 -5.01 -17.54 -0.24
C LEU A 235 -3.97 -18.22 0.63
N THR A 236 -3.55 -17.60 1.72
CA THR A 236 -2.55 -18.16 2.65
C THR A 236 -2.96 -19.53 3.14
N ARG A 237 -4.24 -19.76 3.37
CA ARG A 237 -4.79 -21.03 3.92
C ARG A 237 -5.30 -22.01 2.87
N SER A 238 -5.28 -21.62 1.60
CA SER A 238 -5.66 -22.51 0.48
C SER A 238 -4.52 -23.44 0.08
N ASP A 239 -4.82 -24.37 -0.82
CA ASP A 239 -3.82 -25.22 -1.47
C ASP A 239 -3.25 -24.60 -2.75
N TRP A 240 -3.73 -23.43 -3.18
CA TRP A 240 -3.25 -22.75 -4.36
C TRP A 240 -2.01 -21.89 -4.05
N GLU A 241 -0.90 -22.16 -4.76
CA GLU A 241 0.37 -21.43 -4.54
C GLU A 241 0.32 -19.98 -5.04
N GLY A 242 -0.50 -19.71 -6.02
CA GLY A 242 -0.49 -18.44 -6.77
C GLY A 242 0.42 -18.54 -8.01
N PRO A 243 0.78 -17.41 -8.59
CA PRO A 243 0.25 -16.09 -8.24
C PRO A 243 -1.25 -15.95 -8.52
N VAL A 244 -1.92 -15.10 -7.77
CA VAL A 244 -3.33 -14.75 -7.99
C VAL A 244 -3.55 -13.25 -7.73
N ASN A 245 -4.39 -12.63 -8.54
CA ASN A 245 -4.77 -11.24 -8.34
C ASN A 245 -5.66 -11.09 -7.10
N ILE A 246 -5.37 -10.07 -6.28
CA ILE A 246 -6.25 -9.59 -5.22
C ILE A 246 -6.54 -8.11 -5.53
N GLY A 247 -7.69 -7.86 -6.11
CA GLY A 247 -8.11 -6.54 -6.59
C GLY A 247 -9.60 -6.50 -6.90
N SER A 248 -10.10 -5.33 -7.24
CA SER A 248 -11.48 -5.12 -7.72
C SER A 248 -11.53 -5.17 -9.24
N GLU A 249 -12.62 -5.67 -9.81
CA GLU A 249 -12.91 -5.58 -11.25
C GLU A 249 -13.63 -4.27 -11.61
N GLU A 250 -14.13 -3.51 -10.62
CA GLU A 250 -14.80 -2.24 -10.83
C GLU A 250 -13.80 -1.17 -11.29
N MET A 251 -13.73 -0.98 -12.61
CA MET A 251 -12.80 -0.07 -13.25
C MET A 251 -13.42 1.31 -13.42
N VAL A 252 -12.68 2.35 -13.03
CA VAL A 252 -13.10 3.75 -13.19
C VAL A 252 -11.97 4.60 -13.74
N THR A 253 -12.32 5.67 -14.45
CA THR A 253 -11.37 6.74 -14.78
C THR A 253 -11.02 7.54 -13.53
N ILE A 254 -9.90 8.25 -13.53
CA ILE A 254 -9.57 9.15 -12.41
C ILE A 254 -10.57 10.31 -12.31
N ASN A 255 -11.15 10.75 -13.44
CA ASN A 255 -12.26 11.73 -13.43
C ASN A 255 -13.49 11.18 -12.69
N GLN A 256 -13.91 9.94 -13.01
CA GLN A 256 -15.03 9.29 -12.32
C GLN A 256 -14.74 9.07 -10.83
N LEU A 257 -13.52 8.68 -10.47
CA LEU A 257 -13.10 8.56 -9.08
C LEU A 257 -13.23 9.89 -8.34
N ALA A 258 -12.71 10.99 -8.94
CA ALA A 258 -12.79 12.33 -8.35
C ALA A 258 -14.26 12.78 -8.19
N GLN A 259 -15.08 12.60 -9.22
CA GLN A 259 -16.49 12.96 -9.16
C GLN A 259 -17.25 12.19 -8.09
N THR A 260 -16.99 10.87 -7.96
CA THR A 260 -17.61 10.04 -6.91
C THR A 260 -17.26 10.56 -5.51
N ILE A 261 -16.01 10.98 -5.29
CA ILE A 261 -15.60 11.55 -3.99
C ILE A 261 -16.25 12.92 -3.75
N ILE A 262 -16.35 13.75 -4.78
CA ILE A 262 -17.05 15.05 -4.70
C ILE A 262 -18.53 14.81 -4.31
N ASP A 263 -19.20 13.87 -4.97
CA ASP A 263 -20.59 13.52 -4.67
C ASP A 263 -20.78 13.01 -3.23
N ILE A 264 -19.84 12.19 -2.73
CA ILE A 264 -19.83 11.69 -1.35
C ILE A 264 -19.68 12.85 -0.36
N SER A 265 -18.86 13.83 -0.68
CA SER A 265 -18.60 14.99 0.19
C SER A 265 -19.77 15.96 0.30
N GLY A 266 -20.74 15.91 -0.63
CA GLY A 266 -21.82 16.87 -0.75
C GLY A 266 -21.38 18.29 -1.18
N LYS A 267 -20.11 18.47 -1.56
CA LYS A 267 -19.56 19.76 -2.01
C LYS A 267 -19.78 19.95 -3.52
N SER A 268 -19.81 21.19 -3.97
CA SER A 268 -19.75 21.55 -5.40
C SER A 268 -18.31 21.96 -5.71
N LEU A 269 -17.58 21.16 -6.50
CA LEU A 269 -16.17 21.41 -6.82
C LEU A 269 -15.93 21.21 -8.32
N GLU A 270 -15.05 22.03 -8.89
CA GLU A 270 -14.54 21.86 -10.24
C GLU A 270 -13.31 20.95 -10.26
N ILE A 271 -13.10 20.24 -11.37
CA ILE A 271 -11.91 19.40 -11.60
C ILE A 271 -11.00 20.11 -12.60
N ASN A 272 -9.82 20.51 -12.15
CA ASN A 272 -8.79 21.11 -12.99
C ASN A 272 -7.73 20.07 -13.36
N HIS A 273 -7.42 19.97 -14.66
CA HIS A 273 -6.40 19.07 -15.17
C HIS A 273 -5.05 19.80 -15.24
N ILE A 274 -4.02 19.22 -14.62
CA ILE A 274 -2.67 19.77 -14.62
C ILE A 274 -1.65 18.74 -15.13
N PRO A 275 -0.51 19.16 -15.71
CA PRO A 275 0.56 18.22 -16.08
C PRO A 275 1.06 17.44 -14.86
N GLY A 276 1.37 16.15 -15.08
CA GLY A 276 1.91 15.28 -14.03
C GLY A 276 2.00 13.81 -14.46
N PRO A 277 2.67 12.96 -13.68
CA PRO A 277 2.83 11.54 -14.01
C PRO A 277 1.50 10.79 -13.92
N THR A 278 1.12 10.11 -14.99
CA THR A 278 -0.14 9.36 -15.07
C THR A 278 0.05 7.84 -14.95
N GLY A 279 1.28 7.34 -15.14
CA GLY A 279 1.58 5.92 -15.23
C GLY A 279 0.95 5.26 -16.45
N VAL A 280 0.67 3.97 -16.39
CA VAL A 280 0.00 3.22 -17.47
C VAL A 280 -1.42 3.73 -17.76
N ARG A 281 -1.92 3.53 -18.97
CA ARG A 281 -3.25 4.02 -19.37
C ARG A 281 -4.39 3.25 -18.72
N GLY A 282 -4.27 1.92 -18.57
CA GLY A 282 -5.30 1.09 -17.96
C GLY A 282 -4.72 0.00 -17.07
N ARG A 283 -5.30 -0.21 -15.89
CA ARG A 283 -4.96 -1.33 -15.01
C ARG A 283 -6.18 -1.80 -14.23
N ASN A 284 -6.52 -3.07 -14.41
CA ASN A 284 -7.66 -3.71 -13.76
C ASN A 284 -7.26 -5.07 -13.19
N SER A 285 -7.95 -5.52 -12.16
CA SER A 285 -7.83 -6.90 -11.69
C SER A 285 -8.72 -7.81 -12.52
N ASP A 286 -8.20 -8.93 -12.97
CA ASP A 286 -9.00 -10.06 -13.44
C ASP A 286 -9.19 -11.02 -12.25
N ASN A 287 -10.42 -11.20 -11.82
CA ASN A 287 -10.74 -12.00 -10.62
C ASN A 287 -11.26 -13.41 -10.94
N LYS A 288 -11.14 -13.84 -12.20
CA LYS A 288 -11.57 -15.17 -12.61
C LYS A 288 -10.83 -16.25 -11.85
N LEU A 289 -9.50 -16.16 -11.78
CA LEU A 289 -8.67 -17.17 -11.14
C LEU A 289 -8.92 -17.24 -9.62
N ILE A 290 -9.04 -16.09 -8.94
CA ILE A 290 -9.32 -16.09 -7.49
C ILE A 290 -10.70 -16.70 -7.20
N GLY A 291 -11.70 -16.42 -8.03
CA GLY A 291 -13.03 -17.06 -7.94
C GLY A 291 -12.96 -18.57 -8.10
N GLU A 292 -12.24 -19.06 -9.11
CA GLU A 292 -12.06 -20.49 -9.38
C GLU A 292 -11.29 -21.22 -8.28
N LYS A 293 -10.21 -20.62 -7.76
CA LYS A 293 -9.29 -21.28 -6.82
C LYS A 293 -9.68 -21.13 -5.36
N LEU A 294 -10.31 -20.01 -4.99
CA LEU A 294 -10.66 -19.73 -3.59
C LEU A 294 -12.17 -19.77 -3.33
N GLY A 295 -13.01 -19.91 -4.36
CA GLY A 295 -14.46 -19.83 -4.24
C GLY A 295 -14.92 -18.46 -3.67
N TRP A 296 -14.13 -17.41 -3.89
CA TRP A 296 -14.34 -16.10 -3.33
C TRP A 296 -13.77 -15.02 -4.26
N GLN A 297 -14.41 -13.87 -4.26
CA GLN A 297 -13.90 -12.66 -4.90
C GLN A 297 -14.40 -11.44 -4.13
N PRO A 298 -13.72 -10.29 -4.24
CA PRO A 298 -14.19 -9.03 -3.64
C PRO A 298 -15.59 -8.64 -4.15
N SER A 299 -16.39 -8.06 -3.26
CA SER A 299 -17.80 -7.73 -3.53
C SER A 299 -18.21 -6.32 -3.10
N THR A 300 -17.38 -5.64 -2.32
CA THR A 300 -17.68 -4.28 -1.86
C THR A 300 -17.47 -3.28 -3.00
N THR A 301 -18.49 -2.50 -3.32
CA THR A 301 -18.43 -1.50 -4.39
C THR A 301 -17.42 -0.40 -4.06
N LEU A 302 -16.84 0.21 -5.11
CA LEU A 302 -15.90 1.32 -4.95
C LEU A 302 -16.54 2.49 -4.18
N ARG A 303 -17.80 2.85 -4.49
CA ARG A 303 -18.50 3.94 -3.81
C ARG A 303 -18.58 3.70 -2.30
N LYS A 304 -19.00 2.51 -1.87
CA LYS A 304 -19.10 2.16 -0.44
C LYS A 304 -17.73 2.20 0.26
N SER A 305 -16.69 1.75 -0.43
CA SER A 305 -15.31 1.81 0.05
C SER A 305 -14.80 3.24 0.17
N LEU A 306 -15.17 4.11 -0.77
CA LEU A 306 -14.83 5.54 -0.74
C LEU A 306 -15.56 6.30 0.36
N GLU A 307 -16.82 5.98 0.65
CA GLU A 307 -17.58 6.60 1.74
C GLU A 307 -16.86 6.43 3.10
N VAL A 308 -16.41 5.21 3.40
CA VAL A 308 -15.67 4.93 4.64
C VAL A 308 -14.30 5.62 4.64
N THR A 309 -13.61 5.59 3.51
CA THR A 309 -12.27 6.18 3.39
C THR A 309 -12.32 7.69 3.47
N TYR A 310 -13.30 8.32 2.78
CA TYR A 310 -13.47 9.78 2.80
C TYR A 310 -13.80 10.28 4.20
N ALA A 311 -14.75 9.66 4.89
CA ALA A 311 -15.13 10.02 6.26
C ALA A 311 -13.92 9.95 7.22
N TRP A 312 -13.09 8.91 7.08
CA TRP A 312 -11.87 8.80 7.88
C TRP A 312 -10.85 9.90 7.52
N ILE A 313 -10.56 10.13 6.23
CA ILE A 313 -9.60 11.17 5.81
C ILE A 313 -10.10 12.57 6.20
N GLU A 314 -11.39 12.87 6.04
CA GLU A 314 -11.98 14.14 6.45
C GLU A 314 -11.79 14.36 7.95
N SER A 315 -11.98 13.32 8.79
CA SER A 315 -11.69 13.42 10.22
C SER A 315 -10.21 13.74 10.52
N GLN A 316 -9.26 13.15 9.76
CA GLN A 316 -7.83 13.43 9.90
C GLN A 316 -7.48 14.87 9.48
N VAL A 317 -8.05 15.32 8.36
CA VAL A 317 -7.90 16.72 7.88
C VAL A 317 -8.41 17.69 8.94
N ASN A 318 -9.61 17.47 9.45
CA ASN A 318 -10.19 18.33 10.48
C ASN A 318 -9.35 18.32 11.78
N ALA A 319 -8.90 17.15 12.23
CA ALA A 319 -8.06 17.04 13.43
C ALA A 319 -6.72 17.78 13.28
N LYS A 320 -6.13 17.73 12.09
CA LYS A 320 -4.81 18.34 11.81
C LYS A 320 -4.89 19.84 11.58
N TYR A 321 -5.88 20.30 10.83
CA TYR A 321 -5.94 21.69 10.35
C TYR A 321 -6.88 22.58 11.17
N ALA A 322 -7.94 22.05 11.82
CA ALA A 322 -8.76 22.83 12.76
C ALA A 322 -7.99 23.35 13.99
N LYS A 323 -6.88 22.69 14.36
CA LYS A 323 -5.99 23.17 15.43
C LYS A 323 -5.12 24.37 15.04
N LYS A 324 -5.02 24.71 13.75
CA LYS A 324 -4.23 25.85 13.28
C LYS A 324 -5.00 27.18 13.32
N ASP A 325 -6.33 27.14 13.37
CA ASP A 325 -7.18 28.33 13.42
C ASP A 325 -7.40 28.87 14.85
N VAL A 326 -6.86 28.22 15.86
CA VAL A 326 -6.92 28.65 17.27
C VAL A 326 -5.54 29.14 17.73
N THR A 327 -4.94 30.09 17.01
CA THR A 327 -3.90 30.92 17.59
C THR A 327 -4.51 32.30 17.83
N PRO A 328 -4.70 32.72 19.11
CA PRO A 328 -5.23 34.06 19.37
C PRO A 328 -4.26 35.10 18.86
N ALA A 329 -4.75 36.01 18.02
CA ALA A 329 -4.14 37.28 17.79
C ALA A 329 -4.17 38.06 19.12
N SER A 330 -3.09 37.99 19.88
CA SER A 330 -2.77 39.00 20.88
C SER A 330 -1.32 38.83 21.37
N LYS A 331 -0.41 39.53 20.75
CA LYS A 331 0.65 40.29 21.42
C LYS A 331 1.02 41.43 20.48
N ALA A 332 0.29 42.51 20.68
CA ALA A 332 0.72 43.82 20.22
C ALA A 332 1.93 44.28 21.05
N ALA A 333 2.87 44.85 20.34
CA ALA A 333 3.79 45.87 20.75
C ALA A 333 4.46 45.77 22.14
N GLU A 334 5.71 45.33 22.16
CA GLU A 334 6.68 45.99 23.04
C GLU A 334 7.94 46.38 22.26
N ALA A 335 8.31 47.61 22.50
CA ALA A 335 9.25 48.42 21.76
C ALA A 335 10.68 47.89 21.79
N THR A 336 11.37 48.15 20.69
CA THR A 336 12.82 48.18 20.56
C THR A 336 13.47 49.09 21.58
N PRO A 337 14.66 48.78 22.07
CA PRO A 337 15.74 49.78 22.06
C PRO A 337 16.91 49.34 21.18
N ALA A 338 17.38 50.35 20.49
CA ALA A 338 18.52 50.32 19.60
C ALA A 338 19.86 50.35 20.35
N LEU A 339 20.91 50.06 19.59
CA LEU A 339 22.35 50.32 19.81
C LEU A 339 23.08 49.27 20.68
N GLU A 340 24.22 48.76 20.30
CA GLU A 340 25.43 49.46 19.90
C GLU A 340 26.39 48.53 19.10
N VAL A 341 27.01 49.14 18.13
CA VAL A 341 28.14 48.62 17.36
C VAL A 341 29.41 48.71 18.22
N VAL A 342 30.11 47.60 18.41
CA VAL A 342 31.54 47.62 18.73
C VAL A 342 32.30 46.76 17.75
N ARG A 343 33.09 47.43 16.90
CA ARG A 343 34.22 46.85 16.16
C ARG A 343 35.44 46.66 17.11
N ALA A 344 36.14 45.55 16.94
CA ALA A 344 37.60 45.40 16.94
C ALA A 344 37.92 43.94 16.94
N ALA A 345 38.52 43.38 15.92
CA ALA A 345 39.95 43.36 15.60
C ALA A 345 40.78 42.42 16.51
N ALA A 346 41.05 41.24 16.02
CA ALA A 346 42.31 40.60 15.82
C ALA A 346 42.10 39.22 15.21
#